data_7c24ec1c5c0aceb7cf09c6abde38f1ff
#
_entry.id   7c24ec1c5c0aceb7cf09c6abde38f1ff
#
_cell.length_a   1.000
_cell.length_b   1.000
_cell.length_c   1.000
_cell.angle_alpha   90.00
_cell.angle_beta   90.00
_cell.angle_gamma   90.00
#
_symmetry.space_group_name_H-M   'P 1'
#
loop_
_entity.id
_entity.type
_entity.pdbx_description
1 polymer ?
#
loop_
_entity_poly.entity_id
_entity_poly.type
_entity_poly.pdbx_seq_one_letter_code
_entity_poly.pdbx_strand_id
1 'polypeptide(L)'
;KALDLEIMEKARPAIEHKAPVRFEQKIRNTHRTVGTMLSSELTRRHKLGMYTGSLPEDTVWIDCKGVAGQSFAAFAIKGITFCVEGEANDYLGKGLSGAKIIVKPPKECVIPPEKNILIGNVALYGATGGECYFRGMAGERFCVRNSGAWAVVEGVGDHGCEYMTGGRVAVIGPTGRNFAAGMSGGIAFVYDEDGTFASRCNCGMVDIKPMHRNGIPELRTMLEKHVLYTGSAVAQRILDN
;
A
#
# COMPACT_ATOMS: atom_id res chain seq x y z
N LYS A 1 -10.26 16.29 -19.01
CA LYS A 1 -9.64 16.95 -17.84
C LYS A 1 -9.11 15.89 -16.92
N ALA A 2 -7.95 16.12 -16.27
CA ALA A 2 -7.42 15.24 -15.24
C ALA A 2 -8.38 15.21 -14.03
N LEU A 3 -8.61 14.02 -13.44
CA LEU A 3 -9.49 13.87 -12.28
C LEU A 3 -8.96 14.64 -11.06
N ASP A 4 -7.65 14.80 -10.95
CA ASP A 4 -7.03 15.59 -9.88
C ASP A 4 -7.56 17.02 -9.78
N LEU A 5 -7.97 17.64 -10.89
CA LEU A 5 -8.55 18.99 -10.85
C LEU A 5 -9.87 19.03 -10.05
N GLU A 6 -10.70 18.01 -10.18
CA GLU A 6 -11.93 17.87 -9.39
C GLU A 6 -11.60 17.54 -7.92
N ILE A 7 -10.63 16.64 -7.71
CA ILE A 7 -10.16 16.28 -6.38
C ILE A 7 -9.59 17.49 -5.64
N MET A 8 -8.77 18.31 -6.31
CA MET A 8 -8.18 19.51 -5.73
C MET A 8 -9.25 20.56 -5.36
N GLU A 9 -10.31 20.66 -6.16
CA GLU A 9 -11.44 21.54 -5.83
C GLU A 9 -12.14 21.10 -4.54
N LYS A 10 -12.41 19.78 -4.39
CA LYS A 10 -12.98 19.21 -3.17
C LYS A 10 -12.02 19.32 -1.98
N ALA A 11 -10.71 19.24 -2.22
CA ALA A 11 -9.67 19.34 -1.20
C ALA A 11 -9.24 20.80 -0.90
N ARG A 12 -9.93 21.80 -1.45
CA ARG A 12 -9.58 23.23 -1.28
C ARG A 12 -9.34 23.63 0.19
N PRO A 13 -10.16 23.24 1.18
CA PRO A 13 -9.90 23.60 2.59
C PRO A 13 -8.57 23.06 3.10
N ALA A 14 -8.17 21.85 2.68
CA ALA A 14 -6.86 21.30 3.04
C ALA A 14 -5.71 22.02 2.32
N ILE A 15 -5.90 22.37 1.05
CA ILE A 15 -4.92 23.09 0.24
C ILE A 15 -4.69 24.49 0.79
N GLU A 16 -5.73 25.21 1.19
CA GLU A 16 -5.63 26.60 1.63
C GLU A 16 -5.27 26.72 3.11
N HIS A 17 -5.82 25.86 3.97
CA HIS A 17 -5.78 26.05 5.42
C HIS A 17 -5.32 24.83 6.21
N LYS A 18 -4.87 23.73 5.57
CA LYS A 18 -4.60 22.43 6.20
C LYS A 18 -5.81 21.86 6.98
N ALA A 19 -7.02 22.33 6.64
CA ALA A 19 -8.24 21.87 7.29
C ALA A 19 -8.57 20.44 6.82
N PRO A 20 -8.94 19.51 7.73
CA PRO A 20 -9.31 18.16 7.35
C PRO A 20 -10.53 18.14 6.42
N VAL A 21 -10.46 17.30 5.39
CA VAL A 21 -11.56 17.07 4.45
C VAL A 21 -11.74 15.59 4.17
N ARG A 22 -12.98 15.15 4.01
CA ARG A 22 -13.31 13.78 3.57
C ARG A 22 -14.42 13.85 2.53
N PHE A 23 -14.23 13.13 1.41
CA PHE A 23 -15.21 13.10 0.31
C PHE A 23 -15.12 11.81 -0.50
N GLU A 24 -16.23 11.50 -1.18
CA GLU A 24 -16.29 10.39 -2.13
C GLU A 24 -15.82 10.81 -3.53
N GLN A 25 -15.17 9.88 -4.24
CA GLN A 25 -14.73 10.06 -5.61
C GLN A 25 -14.94 8.78 -6.43
N LYS A 26 -15.71 8.88 -7.51
CA LYS A 26 -15.78 7.80 -8.50
C LYS A 26 -14.50 7.79 -9.34
N ILE A 27 -13.92 6.62 -9.50
CA ILE A 27 -12.69 6.42 -10.28
C ILE A 27 -12.92 5.39 -11.37
N ARG A 28 -12.11 5.48 -12.43
CA ARG A 28 -12.09 4.54 -13.55
C ARG A 28 -10.64 4.25 -13.92
N ASN A 29 -10.41 3.10 -14.53
CA ASN A 29 -9.07 2.68 -15.01
C ASN A 29 -8.45 3.65 -16.03
N THR A 30 -9.23 4.51 -16.66
CA THR A 30 -8.75 5.57 -17.56
C THR A 30 -8.19 6.78 -16.81
N HIS A 31 -8.47 6.92 -15.51
CA HIS A 31 -7.93 7.99 -14.67
C HIS A 31 -6.56 7.56 -14.15
N ARG A 32 -5.51 8.00 -14.85
CA ARG A 32 -4.13 7.66 -14.50
C ARG A 32 -3.51 8.68 -13.59
N THR A 33 -2.56 8.24 -12.76
CA THR A 33 -1.71 9.09 -11.90
C THR A 33 -2.51 9.99 -10.96
N VAL A 34 -3.69 9.55 -10.54
CA VAL A 34 -4.57 10.29 -9.62
C VAL A 34 -3.86 10.47 -8.28
N GLY A 35 -3.95 11.68 -7.72
CA GLY A 35 -3.36 12.06 -6.42
C GLY A 35 -2.00 12.74 -6.53
N THR A 36 -1.30 12.64 -7.67
CA THR A 36 0.02 13.24 -7.84
C THR A 36 -0.04 14.77 -7.92
N MET A 37 -1.03 15.34 -8.64
CA MET A 37 -1.20 16.79 -8.69
C MET A 37 -1.62 17.36 -7.34
N LEU A 38 -2.54 16.69 -6.63
CA LEU A 38 -2.92 17.08 -5.27
C LEU A 38 -1.70 17.09 -4.34
N SER A 39 -0.87 16.05 -4.38
CA SER A 39 0.36 15.94 -3.57
C SER A 39 1.33 17.07 -3.88
N SER A 40 1.53 17.36 -5.16
CA SER A 40 2.39 18.47 -5.62
C SER A 40 1.89 19.82 -5.11
N GLU A 41 0.60 20.11 -5.23
CA GLU A 41 0.03 21.38 -4.78
C GLU A 41 0.12 21.55 -3.26
N LEU A 42 -0.22 20.52 -2.48
CA LEU A 42 -0.08 20.54 -1.03
C LEU A 42 1.37 20.75 -0.60
N THR A 43 2.31 20.05 -1.26
CA THR A 43 3.75 20.19 -0.98
C THR A 43 4.23 21.61 -1.25
N ARG A 44 3.89 22.14 -2.41
CA ARG A 44 4.27 23.50 -2.83
C ARG A 44 3.67 24.57 -1.93
N ARG A 45 2.37 24.46 -1.66
CA ARG A 45 1.59 25.47 -0.89
C ARG A 45 2.05 25.55 0.55
N HIS A 46 2.29 24.41 1.17
CA HIS A 46 2.66 24.33 2.59
C HIS A 46 4.16 24.13 2.81
N LYS A 47 4.97 24.17 1.76
CA LYS A 47 6.44 23.99 1.80
C LYS A 47 6.82 22.71 2.56
N LEU A 48 6.09 21.60 2.30
CA LEU A 48 6.32 20.34 2.98
C LEU A 48 7.60 19.66 2.48
N GLY A 49 8.27 18.93 3.35
CA GLY A 49 9.48 18.19 3.01
C GLY A 49 10.14 17.57 4.21
N MET A 50 11.23 16.85 3.99
CA MET A 50 11.94 16.11 5.04
C MET A 50 12.30 16.98 6.26
N TYR A 51 12.66 18.23 6.05
CA TYR A 51 13.08 19.14 7.11
C TYR A 51 12.04 20.20 7.50
N THR A 52 10.96 20.32 6.76
CA THR A 52 9.95 21.38 6.96
C THR A 52 8.63 20.86 7.50
N GLY A 53 8.53 19.53 7.67
CA GLY A 53 7.35 18.88 8.23
C GLY A 53 6.40 18.28 7.21
N SER A 54 5.32 17.70 7.70
CA SER A 54 4.27 17.04 6.92
C SER A 54 2.89 17.50 7.37
N LEU A 55 1.86 17.15 6.60
CA LEU A 55 0.47 17.30 7.05
C LEU A 55 0.15 16.28 8.17
N PRO A 56 -0.77 16.60 9.08
CA PRO A 56 -1.37 15.62 9.99
C PRO A 56 -1.95 14.44 9.20
N GLU A 57 -2.00 13.25 9.80
CA GLU A 57 -2.65 12.11 9.17
C GLU A 57 -4.11 12.43 8.84
N ASP A 58 -4.57 11.84 7.73
CA ASP A 58 -5.96 11.94 7.28
C ASP A 58 -6.46 13.39 7.04
N THR A 59 -5.55 14.34 6.80
CA THR A 59 -5.92 15.71 6.42
C THR A 59 -6.78 15.73 5.16
N VAL A 60 -6.48 14.84 4.19
CA VAL A 60 -7.33 14.61 3.02
C VAL A 60 -7.68 13.13 2.97
N TRP A 61 -8.93 12.79 3.21
CA TRP A 61 -9.43 11.43 3.08
C TRP A 61 -10.35 11.32 1.87
N ILE A 62 -10.01 10.42 0.94
CA ILE A 62 -10.74 10.22 -0.32
C ILE A 62 -11.27 8.79 -0.36
N ASP A 63 -12.60 8.64 -0.25
CA ASP A 63 -13.29 7.35 -0.43
C ASP A 63 -13.53 7.14 -1.93
N CYS A 64 -12.70 6.31 -2.56
CA CYS A 64 -12.73 6.04 -4.00
C CYS A 64 -13.58 4.79 -4.30
N LYS A 65 -14.44 4.85 -5.31
CA LYS A 65 -15.24 3.71 -5.78
C LYS A 65 -14.96 3.43 -7.25
N GLY A 66 -14.56 2.20 -7.56
CA GLY A 66 -14.29 1.73 -8.91
C GLY A 66 -12.88 1.17 -9.10
N VAL A 67 -12.34 1.29 -10.31
CA VAL A 67 -11.02 0.76 -10.66
C VAL A 67 -10.01 1.91 -10.76
N ALA A 68 -9.00 1.90 -9.91
CA ALA A 68 -7.90 2.86 -9.97
C ALA A 68 -7.02 2.59 -11.21
N GLY A 69 -6.79 3.60 -12.02
CA GLY A 69 -5.92 3.51 -13.19
C GLY A 69 -4.44 3.43 -12.84
N GLN A 70 -3.59 3.24 -13.84
CA GLN A 70 -2.15 3.11 -13.66
C GLN A 70 -1.55 4.28 -12.87
N SER A 71 -0.59 3.96 -12.00
CA SER A 71 0.13 4.93 -11.16
C SER A 71 -0.78 5.73 -10.23
N PHE A 72 -1.90 5.14 -9.79
CA PHE A 72 -2.76 5.76 -8.78
C PHE A 72 -1.96 6.00 -7.49
N ALA A 73 -2.15 7.15 -6.86
CA ALA A 73 -1.42 7.60 -5.68
C ALA A 73 0.12 7.64 -5.84
N ALA A 74 0.62 7.75 -7.07
CA ALA A 74 2.06 7.90 -7.30
C ALA A 74 2.58 9.16 -6.59
N PHE A 75 3.69 9.02 -5.84
CA PHE A 75 4.34 10.09 -5.07
C PHE A 75 3.45 10.75 -4.02
N ALA A 76 2.35 10.10 -3.61
CA ALA A 76 1.43 10.67 -2.65
C ALA A 76 2.09 10.87 -1.28
N ILE A 77 1.87 12.06 -0.71
CA ILE A 77 2.54 12.53 0.51
C ILE A 77 1.75 12.21 1.77
N LYS A 78 2.41 12.25 2.93
CA LYS A 78 1.78 12.13 4.24
C LYS A 78 0.66 13.14 4.41
N GLY A 79 -0.44 12.70 5.04
CA GLY A 79 -1.65 13.48 5.24
C GLY A 79 -2.76 13.19 4.23
N ILE A 80 -2.45 12.46 3.14
CA ILE A 80 -3.44 11.99 2.18
C ILE A 80 -3.75 10.52 2.46
N THR A 81 -5.03 10.17 2.50
CA THR A 81 -5.51 8.79 2.58
C THR A 81 -6.44 8.50 1.41
N PHE A 82 -6.11 7.47 0.65
CA PHE A 82 -6.97 6.91 -0.39
C PHE A 82 -7.56 5.59 0.11
N CYS A 83 -8.88 5.50 0.17
CA CYS A 83 -9.61 4.27 0.47
C CYS A 83 -10.35 3.81 -0.79
N VAL A 84 -9.80 2.83 -1.50
CA VAL A 84 -10.36 2.30 -2.75
C VAL A 84 -11.23 1.09 -2.44
N GLU A 85 -12.53 1.23 -2.70
CA GLU A 85 -13.46 0.11 -2.79
C GLU A 85 -13.55 -0.33 -4.25
N GLY A 86 -12.79 -1.38 -4.60
CA GLY A 86 -12.58 -1.84 -5.97
C GLY A 86 -11.21 -2.44 -6.19
N GLU A 87 -10.60 -2.11 -7.31
CA GLU A 87 -9.33 -2.66 -7.79
C GLU A 87 -8.35 -1.53 -8.12
N ALA A 88 -7.06 -1.85 -8.24
CA ALA A 88 -6.03 -0.93 -8.68
C ALA A 88 -5.13 -1.56 -9.75
N ASN A 89 -4.85 -0.80 -10.80
CA ASN A 89 -3.95 -1.19 -11.87
C ASN A 89 -2.47 -1.10 -11.46
N ASP A 90 -1.58 -1.31 -12.43
CA ASP A 90 -0.14 -1.34 -12.23
C ASP A 90 0.40 -0.02 -11.65
N TYR A 91 1.54 -0.13 -10.97
CA TYR A 91 2.26 0.98 -10.35
C TYR A 91 1.48 1.74 -9.28
N LEU A 92 0.50 1.10 -8.62
CA LEU A 92 -0.17 1.67 -7.46
C LEU A 92 0.87 2.14 -6.43
N GLY A 93 0.79 3.39 -5.99
CA GLY A 93 1.68 3.94 -4.98
C GLY A 93 3.16 3.99 -5.39
N LYS A 94 3.47 4.04 -6.70
CA LYS A 94 4.85 4.23 -7.18
C LYS A 94 5.48 5.46 -6.52
N GLY A 95 6.64 5.28 -5.89
CA GLY A 95 7.32 6.38 -5.21
C GLY A 95 6.50 6.98 -4.05
N LEU A 96 5.60 6.22 -3.44
CA LEU A 96 4.79 6.67 -2.31
C LEU A 96 5.65 7.36 -1.26
N SER A 97 5.23 8.54 -0.81
CA SER A 97 6.04 9.45 0.02
C SER A 97 5.34 9.81 1.32
N GLY A 98 4.66 8.83 1.93
CA GLY A 98 4.05 8.98 3.24
C GLY A 98 2.53 8.89 3.31
N ALA A 99 1.81 8.83 2.18
CA ALA A 99 0.35 8.66 2.16
C ALA A 99 -0.08 7.28 2.66
N LYS A 100 -1.36 7.19 3.00
CA LYS A 100 -2.03 5.92 3.32
C LYS A 100 -2.85 5.45 2.13
N ILE A 101 -2.71 4.17 1.75
CA ILE A 101 -3.50 3.54 0.69
C ILE A 101 -4.19 2.30 1.24
N ILE A 102 -5.51 2.28 1.12
CA ILE A 102 -6.36 1.15 1.50
C ILE A 102 -7.04 0.66 0.23
N VAL A 103 -6.93 -0.62 -0.09
CA VAL A 103 -7.69 -1.25 -1.18
C VAL A 103 -8.43 -2.45 -0.64
N LYS A 104 -9.72 -2.50 -0.91
CA LYS A 104 -10.60 -3.61 -0.50
C LYS A 104 -11.65 -3.85 -1.58
N PRO A 105 -12.11 -5.10 -1.73
CA PRO A 105 -13.15 -5.40 -2.70
C PRO A 105 -14.46 -4.71 -2.33
N PRO A 106 -15.35 -4.46 -3.30
CA PRO A 106 -16.73 -4.07 -3.04
C PRO A 106 -17.42 -5.09 -2.13
N LYS A 107 -18.38 -4.63 -1.33
CA LYS A 107 -19.12 -5.49 -0.40
C LYS A 107 -19.90 -6.62 -1.13
N GLU A 108 -20.30 -6.36 -2.35
CA GLU A 108 -21.04 -7.28 -3.21
C GLU A 108 -20.14 -8.33 -3.88
N CYS A 109 -18.83 -8.22 -3.74
CA CYS A 109 -17.88 -9.16 -4.32
C CYS A 109 -18.02 -10.54 -3.64
N VAL A 110 -18.35 -11.54 -4.44
CA VAL A 110 -18.54 -12.93 -3.97
C VAL A 110 -17.23 -13.74 -4.00
N ILE A 111 -16.19 -13.23 -4.66
CA ILE A 111 -14.90 -13.91 -4.76
C ILE A 111 -14.13 -13.65 -3.46
N PRO A 112 -13.62 -14.71 -2.79
CA PRO A 112 -12.77 -14.53 -1.62
C PRO A 112 -11.57 -13.62 -1.95
N PRO A 113 -11.36 -12.52 -1.22
CA PRO A 113 -10.31 -11.54 -1.54
C PRO A 113 -8.92 -12.17 -1.62
N GLU A 114 -8.60 -13.09 -0.72
CA GLU A 114 -7.31 -13.79 -0.65
C GLU A 114 -7.04 -14.73 -1.85
N LYS A 115 -8.03 -14.93 -2.72
CA LYS A 115 -7.94 -15.71 -3.97
C LYS A 115 -8.07 -14.81 -5.21
N ASN A 116 -8.14 -13.50 -5.03
CA ASN A 116 -8.38 -12.55 -6.10
C ASN A 116 -7.24 -11.53 -6.19
N ILE A 117 -6.75 -11.29 -7.40
CA ILE A 117 -5.74 -10.25 -7.66
C ILE A 117 -6.48 -8.93 -7.82
N LEU A 118 -6.45 -8.11 -6.77
CA LEU A 118 -7.07 -6.78 -6.75
C LEU A 118 -6.06 -5.66 -7.02
N ILE A 119 -4.78 -5.96 -6.94
CA ILE A 119 -3.69 -5.00 -7.13
C ILE A 119 -2.87 -5.46 -8.33
N GLY A 120 -2.64 -4.57 -9.28
CA GLY A 120 -1.80 -4.84 -10.46
C GLY A 120 -0.32 -5.05 -10.12
N ASN A 121 0.50 -5.11 -11.16
CA ASN A 121 1.93 -5.33 -11.02
C ASN A 121 2.66 -4.07 -10.53
N VAL A 122 3.84 -4.26 -9.96
CA VAL A 122 4.80 -3.19 -9.61
C VAL A 122 4.24 -2.19 -8.59
N ALA A 123 3.30 -2.62 -7.75
CA ALA A 123 2.77 -1.78 -6.70
C ALA A 123 3.86 -1.43 -5.67
N LEU A 124 3.85 -0.18 -5.18
CA LEU A 124 4.79 0.39 -4.22
C LEU A 124 6.26 0.42 -4.70
N TYR A 125 6.48 0.41 -6.01
CA TYR A 125 7.83 0.53 -6.56
C TYR A 125 8.51 1.82 -6.09
N GLY A 126 9.67 1.67 -5.44
CA GLY A 126 10.46 2.80 -4.95
C GLY A 126 9.75 3.64 -3.89
N ALA A 127 8.79 3.09 -3.16
CA ALA A 127 8.12 3.78 -2.07
C ALA A 127 9.12 4.13 -0.95
N THR A 128 9.07 5.36 -0.45
CA THR A 128 9.98 5.88 0.57
C THR A 128 9.34 6.02 1.94
N GLY A 129 8.01 5.91 2.02
CA GLY A 129 7.23 5.96 3.25
C GLY A 129 5.75 5.83 2.98
N GLY A 130 4.96 5.71 4.03
CA GLY A 130 3.52 5.53 3.98
C GLY A 130 3.05 4.19 4.51
N GLU A 131 1.75 4.03 4.59
CA GLU A 131 1.10 2.80 5.07
C GLU A 131 0.12 2.28 4.02
N CYS A 132 0.18 0.98 3.73
CA CYS A 132 -0.66 0.37 2.71
C CYS A 132 -1.33 -0.91 3.23
N TYR A 133 -2.63 -1.03 2.99
CA TYR A 133 -3.45 -2.14 3.46
C TYR A 133 -4.29 -2.68 2.30
N PHE A 134 -3.89 -3.83 1.77
CA PHE A 134 -4.48 -4.41 0.57
C PHE A 134 -5.16 -5.74 0.90
N ARG A 135 -6.49 -5.73 0.95
CA ARG A 135 -7.30 -6.93 1.12
C ARG A 135 -7.49 -7.60 -0.23
N GLY A 136 -6.65 -8.57 -0.52
CA GLY A 136 -6.53 -9.29 -1.77
C GLY A 136 -5.07 -9.43 -2.19
N MET A 137 -4.84 -10.13 -3.29
CA MET A 137 -3.50 -10.38 -3.82
C MET A 137 -3.03 -9.22 -4.70
N ALA A 138 -1.72 -9.02 -4.73
CA ALA A 138 -1.03 -8.18 -5.70
C ALA A 138 -0.38 -9.03 -6.79
N GLY A 139 -0.20 -8.44 -7.97
CA GLY A 139 0.55 -9.03 -9.07
C GLY A 139 2.05 -9.14 -8.78
N GLU A 140 2.84 -9.20 -9.84
CA GLU A 140 4.30 -9.33 -9.75
C GLU A 140 4.97 -8.04 -9.27
N ARG A 141 6.20 -8.20 -8.74
CA ARG A 141 7.10 -7.10 -8.37
C ARG A 141 6.53 -6.14 -7.33
N PHE A 142 5.81 -6.69 -6.37
CA PHE A 142 5.30 -5.93 -5.23
C PHE A 142 6.45 -5.41 -4.36
N CYS A 143 6.41 -4.13 -3.97
CA CYS A 143 7.40 -3.47 -3.10
C CYS A 143 8.86 -3.49 -3.61
N VAL A 144 9.08 -3.59 -4.93
CA VAL A 144 10.43 -3.50 -5.49
C VAL A 144 11.04 -2.14 -5.16
N ARG A 145 12.26 -2.14 -4.62
CA ARG A 145 12.98 -0.94 -4.16
C ARG A 145 12.24 -0.13 -3.09
N ASN A 146 11.35 -0.75 -2.32
CA ASN A 146 10.78 -0.11 -1.14
C ASN A 146 11.89 0.22 -0.15
N SER A 147 11.92 1.46 0.33
CA SER A 147 12.92 1.94 1.29
C SER A 147 12.33 2.42 2.63
N GLY A 148 10.99 2.48 2.76
CA GLY A 148 10.41 2.97 4.01
C GLY A 148 8.91 2.78 4.18
N ALA A 149 8.17 2.36 3.16
CA ALA A 149 6.74 2.12 3.29
C ALA A 149 6.45 0.83 4.06
N TRP A 150 5.33 0.84 4.77
CA TRP A 150 4.78 -0.31 5.48
C TRP A 150 3.56 -0.84 4.70
N ALA A 151 3.52 -2.12 4.42
CA ALA A 151 2.46 -2.70 3.62
C ALA A 151 2.00 -4.05 4.16
N VAL A 152 0.67 -4.30 4.11
CA VAL A 152 0.06 -5.61 4.34
C VAL A 152 -0.71 -6.00 3.08
N VAL A 153 -0.52 -7.24 2.61
CA VAL A 153 -1.17 -7.79 1.41
C VAL A 153 -1.46 -9.28 1.59
N GLU A 154 -2.56 -9.75 1.00
CA GLU A 154 -3.03 -11.15 1.15
C GLU A 154 -2.45 -12.12 0.12
N GLY A 155 -1.34 -11.76 -0.50
CA GLY A 155 -0.56 -12.58 -1.44
C GLY A 155 0.11 -11.72 -2.50
N VAL A 156 1.17 -12.25 -3.10
CA VAL A 156 1.94 -11.56 -4.15
C VAL A 156 2.38 -12.52 -5.24
N GLY A 157 2.55 -12.01 -6.46
CA GLY A 157 3.17 -12.72 -7.57
C GLY A 157 4.68 -12.85 -7.44
N ASP A 158 5.34 -13.15 -8.55
CA ASP A 158 6.79 -13.30 -8.62
C ASP A 158 7.53 -11.99 -8.30
N HIS A 159 8.77 -12.10 -7.81
CA HIS A 159 9.67 -10.97 -7.59
C HIS A 159 9.24 -9.97 -6.50
N GLY A 160 8.46 -10.39 -5.50
CA GLY A 160 8.10 -9.55 -4.37
C GLY A 160 9.31 -9.09 -3.57
N CYS A 161 9.33 -7.85 -3.10
CA CYS A 161 10.40 -7.25 -2.29
C CYS A 161 11.80 -7.23 -2.91
N GLU A 162 11.94 -7.37 -4.23
CA GLU A 162 13.25 -7.27 -4.88
C GLU A 162 13.91 -5.90 -4.61
N TYR A 163 15.21 -5.94 -4.30
CA TYR A 163 16.00 -4.71 -4.02
C TYR A 163 15.40 -3.82 -2.93
N MET A 164 14.56 -4.34 -2.06
CA MET A 164 14.04 -3.61 -0.90
C MET A 164 15.19 -3.23 0.03
N THR A 165 15.22 -1.98 0.50
CA THR A 165 16.29 -1.42 1.34
C THR A 165 15.80 -0.95 2.70
N GLY A 166 14.49 -0.91 2.94
CA GLY A 166 13.89 -0.46 4.19
C GLY A 166 12.38 -0.68 4.21
N GLY A 167 11.73 -0.26 5.29
CA GLY A 167 10.29 -0.45 5.46
C GLY A 167 9.92 -1.81 6.04
N ARG A 168 8.60 -2.10 6.03
CA ARG A 168 8.01 -3.34 6.54
C ARG A 168 6.96 -3.86 5.57
N VAL A 169 7.04 -5.12 5.23
CA VAL A 169 6.06 -5.78 4.36
C VAL A 169 5.54 -7.02 5.06
N ALA A 170 4.24 -7.19 5.16
CA ALA A 170 3.59 -8.41 5.63
C ALA A 170 2.79 -9.04 4.49
N VAL A 171 3.22 -10.19 3.99
CA VAL A 171 2.51 -11.01 3.04
C VAL A 171 1.82 -12.13 3.81
N ILE A 172 0.49 -12.05 3.91
CA ILE A 172 -0.31 -12.98 4.72
C ILE A 172 -1.03 -14.03 3.87
N GLY A 173 -0.42 -14.40 2.76
CA GLY A 173 -0.88 -15.41 1.81
C GLY A 173 0.26 -15.86 0.89
N PRO A 174 -0.06 -16.47 -0.25
CA PRO A 174 0.95 -17.08 -1.12
C PRO A 174 1.92 -16.03 -1.69
N THR A 175 3.16 -16.48 -1.93
CA THR A 175 4.18 -15.71 -2.65
C THR A 175 4.51 -16.40 -3.97
N GLY A 176 4.92 -15.62 -4.97
CA GLY A 176 5.54 -16.12 -6.19
C GLY A 176 7.02 -16.44 -5.99
N ARG A 177 7.72 -16.74 -7.10
CA ARG A 177 9.13 -17.09 -7.14
C ARG A 177 10.04 -15.86 -6.96
N ASN A 178 11.29 -16.14 -6.63
CA ASN A 178 12.36 -15.15 -6.56
C ASN A 178 12.06 -13.99 -5.59
N PHE A 179 11.33 -14.28 -4.52
CA PHE A 179 11.00 -13.29 -3.48
C PHE A 179 12.28 -12.80 -2.80
N ALA A 180 12.35 -11.51 -2.49
CA ALA A 180 13.46 -10.84 -1.82
C ALA A 180 14.81 -10.84 -2.57
N ALA A 181 14.85 -11.11 -3.88
CA ALA A 181 16.09 -11.06 -4.63
C ALA A 181 16.76 -9.68 -4.51
N GLY A 182 18.03 -9.66 -4.10
CA GLY A 182 18.79 -8.41 -3.91
C GLY A 182 18.29 -7.52 -2.78
N MET A 183 17.39 -8.00 -1.92
CA MET A 183 16.94 -7.25 -0.74
C MET A 183 18.10 -7.07 0.24
N SER A 184 18.38 -5.84 0.64
CA SER A 184 19.51 -5.49 1.51
C SER A 184 19.10 -4.80 2.81
N GLY A 185 17.81 -4.53 3.02
CA GLY A 185 17.32 -3.92 4.24
C GLY A 185 15.80 -3.98 4.38
N GLY A 186 15.28 -3.56 5.52
CA GLY A 186 13.88 -3.73 5.87
C GLY A 186 13.57 -5.13 6.41
N ILE A 187 12.29 -5.40 6.66
CA ILE A 187 11.81 -6.71 7.10
C ILE A 187 10.58 -7.08 6.27
N ALA A 188 10.58 -8.31 5.74
CA ALA A 188 9.41 -8.93 5.14
C ALA A 188 8.93 -10.06 6.05
N PHE A 189 7.70 -9.94 6.56
CA PHE A 189 7.00 -11.02 7.26
C PHE A 189 6.20 -11.82 6.23
N VAL A 190 6.32 -13.14 6.26
CA VAL A 190 5.59 -14.02 5.35
C VAL A 190 4.86 -15.08 6.17
N TYR A 191 3.55 -15.19 5.96
CA TYR A 191 2.76 -16.28 6.51
C TYR A 191 2.90 -17.50 5.58
N ASP A 192 3.73 -18.44 5.98
CA ASP A 192 4.05 -19.66 5.21
C ASP A 192 3.13 -20.81 5.61
N GLU A 193 1.86 -20.74 5.15
CA GLU A 193 0.82 -21.70 5.52
C GLU A 193 1.12 -23.14 5.03
N ASP A 194 1.77 -23.26 3.85
CA ASP A 194 2.08 -24.52 3.23
C ASP A 194 3.53 -25.02 3.46
N GLY A 195 4.34 -24.24 4.18
CA GLY A 195 5.74 -24.58 4.45
C GLY A 195 6.66 -24.55 3.22
N THR A 196 6.25 -23.92 2.12
CA THR A 196 6.98 -23.93 0.85
C THR A 196 7.71 -22.63 0.54
N PHE A 197 7.59 -21.61 1.37
CA PHE A 197 8.16 -20.28 1.13
C PHE A 197 9.68 -20.32 0.89
N ALA A 198 10.41 -21.17 1.63
CA ALA A 198 11.85 -21.26 1.49
C ALA A 198 12.31 -21.59 0.06
N SER A 199 11.52 -22.36 -0.69
CA SER A 199 11.80 -22.67 -2.10
C SER A 199 11.54 -21.54 -3.07
N ARG A 200 10.79 -20.53 -2.65
CA ARG A 200 10.41 -19.36 -3.45
C ARG A 200 11.25 -18.13 -3.12
N CYS A 201 11.92 -18.13 -1.97
CA CYS A 201 12.76 -17.01 -1.52
C CYS A 201 14.15 -17.08 -2.15
N ASN A 202 14.63 -15.92 -2.63
CA ASN A 202 16.01 -15.78 -3.05
C ASN A 202 16.88 -15.39 -1.85
N CYS A 203 17.54 -16.39 -1.25
CA CYS A 203 18.35 -16.21 -0.05
C CYS A 203 19.78 -15.71 -0.32
N GLY A 204 20.07 -15.16 -1.50
CA GLY A 204 21.41 -14.66 -1.84
C GLY A 204 21.89 -13.52 -0.95
N MET A 205 20.97 -12.70 -0.40
CA MET A 205 21.29 -11.54 0.45
C MET A 205 20.41 -11.47 1.71
N VAL A 206 19.51 -12.42 1.93
CA VAL A 206 18.61 -12.44 3.09
C VAL A 206 18.64 -13.79 3.80
N ASP A 207 18.33 -13.77 5.08
CA ASP A 207 18.10 -14.96 5.89
C ASP A 207 16.61 -15.14 6.17
N ILE A 208 16.11 -16.35 6.01
CA ILE A 208 14.79 -16.73 6.50
C ILE A 208 14.95 -17.14 7.96
N LYS A 209 14.19 -16.48 8.84
CA LYS A 209 14.21 -16.77 10.28
C LYS A 209 12.79 -17.00 10.78
N PRO A 210 12.59 -17.96 11.68
CA PRO A 210 11.34 -18.07 12.42
C PRO A 210 11.03 -16.75 13.12
N MET A 211 9.76 -16.40 13.22
CA MET A 211 9.34 -15.18 13.89
C MET A 211 9.82 -15.18 15.36
N HIS A 212 10.64 -14.21 15.71
CA HIS A 212 11.02 -13.97 17.09
C HIS A 212 9.92 -13.22 17.84
N ARG A 213 9.77 -13.51 19.14
CA ARG A 213 8.80 -12.81 20.00
C ARG A 213 8.91 -11.29 19.94
N ASN A 214 10.09 -10.74 19.69
CA ASN A 214 10.30 -9.29 19.57
C ASN A 214 9.74 -8.68 18.26
N GLY A 215 9.53 -9.46 17.22
CA GLY A 215 8.87 -9.00 15.99
C GLY A 215 7.34 -9.04 16.04
N ILE A 216 6.78 -9.77 16.99
CA ILE A 216 5.34 -9.96 17.12
C ILE A 216 4.58 -8.63 17.33
N PRO A 217 5.01 -7.70 18.21
CA PRO A 217 4.27 -6.44 18.42
C PRO A 217 4.14 -5.60 17.16
N GLU A 218 5.20 -5.52 16.35
CA GLU A 218 5.21 -4.75 15.11
C GLU A 218 4.25 -5.37 14.08
N LEU A 219 4.38 -6.68 13.83
CA LEU A 219 3.48 -7.41 12.93
C LEU A 219 2.03 -7.36 13.44
N ARG A 220 1.81 -7.55 14.74
CA ARG A 220 0.47 -7.45 15.35
C ARG A 220 -0.17 -6.10 15.02
N THR A 221 0.56 -5.00 15.21
CA THR A 221 0.06 -3.65 14.90
C THR A 221 -0.28 -3.51 13.42
N MET A 222 0.54 -4.07 12.51
CA MET A 222 0.25 -4.05 11.07
C MET A 222 -1.03 -4.82 10.75
N LEU A 223 -1.22 -6.00 11.33
CA LEU A 223 -2.40 -6.84 11.12
C LEU A 223 -3.66 -6.23 11.72
N GLU A 224 -3.59 -5.69 12.94
CA GLU A 224 -4.70 -4.99 13.59
C GLU A 224 -5.20 -3.81 12.74
N LYS A 225 -4.28 -2.99 12.23
CA LYS A 225 -4.63 -1.90 11.29
C LYS A 225 -5.21 -2.46 9.97
N HIS A 226 -4.68 -3.57 9.47
CA HIS A 226 -5.20 -4.19 8.26
C HIS A 226 -6.64 -4.67 8.45
N VAL A 227 -6.95 -5.31 9.57
CA VAL A 227 -8.34 -5.67 9.94
C VAL A 227 -9.21 -4.43 10.07
N LEU A 228 -8.74 -3.41 10.79
CA LEU A 228 -9.48 -2.16 11.03
C LEU A 228 -9.89 -1.48 9.71
N TYR A 229 -8.98 -1.36 8.76
CA TYR A 229 -9.23 -0.63 7.51
C TYR A 229 -9.93 -1.45 6.46
N THR A 230 -9.70 -2.77 6.42
CA THR A 230 -10.15 -3.61 5.31
C THR A 230 -11.18 -4.67 5.69
N GLY A 231 -11.26 -5.03 6.98
CA GLY A 231 -12.08 -6.15 7.44
C GLY A 231 -11.52 -7.51 7.00
N SER A 232 -10.20 -7.65 6.87
CA SER A 232 -9.55 -8.89 6.45
C SER A 232 -9.83 -10.05 7.38
N ALA A 233 -10.47 -11.10 6.89
CA ALA A 233 -10.70 -12.34 7.62
C ALA A 233 -9.40 -13.15 7.80
N VAL A 234 -8.48 -13.05 6.84
CA VAL A 234 -7.17 -13.72 6.92
C VAL A 234 -6.33 -13.12 8.05
N ALA A 235 -6.22 -11.79 8.10
CA ALA A 235 -5.48 -11.12 9.16
C ALA A 235 -6.10 -11.38 10.54
N GLN A 236 -7.44 -11.36 10.65
CA GLN A 236 -8.13 -11.67 11.90
C GLN A 236 -7.80 -13.09 12.38
N ARG A 237 -7.87 -14.09 11.50
CA ARG A 237 -7.52 -15.49 11.82
C ARG A 237 -6.07 -15.63 12.32
N ILE A 238 -5.13 -14.87 11.74
CA ILE A 238 -3.73 -14.89 12.18
C ILE A 238 -3.58 -14.23 13.56
N LEU A 239 -4.34 -13.19 13.85
CA LEU A 239 -4.32 -12.52 15.16
C LEU A 239 -4.92 -13.35 16.28
N ASP A 240 -5.87 -14.23 15.95
CA ASP A 240 -6.59 -15.08 16.91
C ASP A 240 -5.79 -16.35 17.29
N ASN A 241 -4.73 -16.69 16.53
CA ASN A 241 -3.83 -17.83 16.77
C ASN A 241 -2.51 -17.39 17.40
#